data_ae52b568855f531a5caecf47a200836c
#
_entry.id   ae52b568855f531a5caecf47a200836c
#
_cell.length_a   1.000
_cell.length_b   1.000
_cell.length_c   1.000
_cell.angle_alpha   90.00
_cell.angle_beta   90.00
_cell.angle_gamma   90.00
#
_symmetry.space_group_name_H-M   'P 1'
#
loop_
_entity.id
_entity.type
_entity.pdbx_description
1 polymer ?
#
loop_
_entity_poly.entity_id
_entity_poly.type
_entity_poly.pdbx_seq_one_letter_code
_entity_poly.pdbx_strand_id
1 'polypeptide(L)'
;AAPRGSQLSCKSWLTEAAYRMIQNNLDPEVAENPAELVVYGGIGRAARDWASYDAILESLRTLEDDQTLLVQSGKPVGVFRTHADAPRVLIANSNLVPHWATWEHFNELDRKGLMMYGQMTAGSWIYIGTQGIVQGTYETFAEAGRQHYEGNLTGKWILTGGLGGMGGAQPLAAVMAGACCPCSSETWRPWDGQASSTSTSCSCWRCRRSGLPGVTNSRRLGLRWVLWP
;
A
#
# COMPACT_ATOMS: atom_id res chain seq x y z
N ALA A 1 12.50 17.30 4.50
CA ALA A 1 11.12 17.42 4.02
C ALA A 1 11.13 17.82 2.54
N ALA A 2 10.19 17.31 1.77
CA ALA A 2 10.05 17.65 0.37
C ALA A 2 9.70 19.14 0.16
N PRO A 3 10.16 19.78 -0.94
CA PRO A 3 9.74 21.12 -1.30
C PRO A 3 8.22 21.23 -1.47
N ARG A 4 7.65 22.36 -1.05
CA ARG A 4 6.22 22.65 -1.18
C ARG A 4 5.99 23.82 -2.15
N GLY A 5 4.76 23.93 -2.64
CA GLY A 5 4.37 24.99 -3.57
C GLY A 5 4.75 24.72 -5.02
N SER A 6 4.72 25.78 -5.86
CA SER A 6 4.84 25.68 -7.31
C SER A 6 6.26 25.85 -7.85
N GLN A 7 7.24 26.15 -7.00
CA GLN A 7 8.63 26.27 -7.43
C GLN A 7 9.22 24.88 -7.65
N LEU A 8 9.80 24.66 -8.83
CA LEU A 8 10.45 23.42 -9.20
C LEU A 8 11.90 23.36 -8.70
N SER A 9 12.29 22.20 -8.20
CA SER A 9 13.69 21.83 -7.93
C SER A 9 14.31 21.09 -9.11
N CYS A 10 13.46 20.47 -9.93
CA CYS A 10 13.80 19.71 -11.12
C CYS A 10 13.44 20.50 -12.40
N LYS A 11 13.77 19.95 -13.57
CA LYS A 11 13.52 20.61 -14.86
C LYS A 11 12.06 20.59 -15.30
N SER A 12 11.30 19.58 -14.87
CA SER A 12 9.88 19.45 -15.19
C SER A 12 9.04 18.94 -14.01
N TRP A 13 7.72 19.08 -14.08
CA TRP A 13 6.80 18.52 -13.10
C TRP A 13 6.83 16.99 -13.06
N LEU A 14 7.16 16.34 -14.16
CA LEU A 14 7.25 14.88 -14.23
C LEU A 14 8.38 14.33 -13.36
N THR A 15 9.54 14.99 -13.39
CA THR A 15 10.69 14.64 -12.54
C THR A 15 10.53 15.17 -11.11
N GLU A 16 9.94 16.37 -10.96
CA GLU A 16 9.65 16.95 -9.65
C GLU A 16 8.70 16.08 -8.82
N ALA A 17 7.72 15.44 -9.45
CA ALA A 17 6.82 14.53 -8.77
C ALA A 17 7.57 13.39 -8.09
N ALA A 18 8.44 12.69 -8.82
CA ALA A 18 9.28 11.62 -8.26
C ALA A 18 10.24 12.15 -7.17
N TYR A 19 10.84 13.32 -7.42
CA TYR A 19 11.73 13.98 -6.49
C TYR A 19 11.07 14.30 -5.15
N ARG A 20 9.84 14.81 -5.17
CA ARG A 20 9.07 15.10 -3.95
C ARG A 20 8.55 13.84 -3.28
N MET A 21 8.14 12.86 -4.07
CA MET A 21 7.56 11.63 -3.54
C MET A 21 8.56 10.81 -2.72
N ILE A 22 9.80 10.63 -3.20
CA ILE A 22 10.83 9.91 -2.43
C ILE A 22 11.15 10.64 -1.12
N GLN A 23 11.17 11.97 -1.12
CA GLN A 23 11.41 12.76 0.09
C GLN A 23 10.23 12.71 1.07
N ASN A 24 8.99 12.73 0.55
CA ASN A 24 7.78 12.59 1.37
C ASN A 24 7.71 11.22 2.06
N ASN A 25 8.20 10.17 1.39
CA ASN A 25 8.27 8.85 2.01
C ASN A 25 9.13 8.82 3.27
N LEU A 26 10.11 9.72 3.37
CA LEU A 26 11.04 9.80 4.49
C LEU A 26 10.73 10.98 5.45
N ASP A 27 9.56 11.60 5.29
CA ASP A 27 9.09 12.58 6.26
C ASP A 27 8.93 11.90 7.63
N PRO A 28 9.41 12.50 8.72
CA PRO A 28 9.31 11.91 10.06
C PRO A 28 7.89 11.61 10.53
N GLU A 29 6.87 12.29 9.97
CA GLU A 29 5.46 12.01 10.25
C GLU A 29 4.92 10.81 9.44
N VAL A 30 5.68 10.32 8.46
CA VAL A 30 5.27 9.25 7.54
C VAL A 30 6.09 7.98 7.74
N ALA A 31 7.41 8.09 7.80
CA ALA A 31 8.32 6.95 7.84
C ALA A 31 8.44 6.33 9.24
N GLU A 32 8.48 5.00 9.29
CA GLU A 32 8.72 4.27 10.55
C GLU A 32 10.12 4.52 11.12
N ASN A 33 11.14 4.54 10.26
CA ASN A 33 12.53 4.82 10.64
C ASN A 33 13.26 5.58 9.53
N PRO A 34 13.10 6.91 9.46
CA PRO A 34 13.71 7.72 8.41
C PRO A 34 15.24 7.62 8.39
N ALA A 35 15.89 7.45 9.55
CA ALA A 35 17.34 7.36 9.66
C ALA A 35 17.92 6.17 8.89
N GLU A 36 17.19 5.06 8.85
CA GLU A 36 17.54 3.85 8.12
C GLU A 36 16.84 3.74 6.74
N LEU A 37 16.27 4.85 6.24
CA LEU A 37 15.50 4.91 4.99
C LEU A 37 14.26 4.01 4.98
N VAL A 38 13.81 3.52 6.13
CA VAL A 38 12.65 2.63 6.25
C VAL A 38 11.37 3.46 6.28
N VAL A 39 10.52 3.21 5.29
CA VAL A 39 9.23 3.90 5.15
C VAL A 39 8.15 3.18 5.96
N TYR A 40 7.98 1.87 5.73
CA TYR A 40 7.02 1.06 6.50
C TYR A 40 7.31 -0.43 6.39
N GLY A 41 6.60 -1.23 7.21
CA GLY A 41 6.71 -2.70 7.19
C GLY A 41 8.02 -3.24 7.76
N GLY A 42 8.70 -2.45 8.57
CA GLY A 42 9.93 -2.81 9.30
C GLY A 42 11.20 -2.79 8.46
N ILE A 43 11.14 -3.16 7.17
CA ILE A 43 12.31 -3.26 6.27
C ILE A 43 12.10 -2.63 4.88
N GLY A 44 10.93 -2.07 4.61
CA GLY A 44 10.61 -1.45 3.32
C GLY A 44 11.29 -0.09 3.16
N ARG A 45 12.33 -0.01 2.32
CA ARG A 45 13.17 1.18 2.15
C ARG A 45 12.82 1.98 0.91
N ALA A 46 13.03 3.30 0.97
CA ALA A 46 12.90 4.22 -0.16
C ALA A 46 14.13 4.20 -1.09
N ALA A 47 15.30 3.95 -0.56
CA ALA A 47 16.57 3.79 -1.28
C ALA A 47 17.45 2.76 -0.57
N ARG A 48 18.45 2.25 -1.27
CA ARG A 48 19.34 1.20 -0.74
C ARG A 48 20.18 1.68 0.43
N ASP A 49 20.75 2.86 0.30
CA ASP A 49 21.56 3.56 1.26
C ASP A 49 21.47 5.07 1.01
N TRP A 50 22.04 5.87 1.90
CA TRP A 50 22.01 7.34 1.78
C TRP A 50 22.75 7.85 0.55
N ALA A 51 23.85 7.22 0.16
CA ALA A 51 24.58 7.61 -1.05
C ALA A 51 23.74 7.38 -2.31
N SER A 52 22.98 6.27 -2.36
CA SER A 52 22.03 6.01 -3.43
C SER A 52 20.85 6.97 -3.41
N TYR A 53 20.36 7.35 -2.24
CA TYR A 53 19.28 8.33 -2.08
C TYR A 53 19.71 9.69 -2.64
N ASP A 54 20.88 10.19 -2.25
CA ASP A 54 21.41 11.47 -2.74
C ASP A 54 21.64 11.43 -4.26
N ALA A 55 22.19 10.33 -4.78
CA ALA A 55 22.39 10.14 -6.21
C ALA A 55 21.08 10.08 -7.01
N ILE A 56 20.00 9.50 -6.45
CA ILE A 56 18.66 9.55 -7.04
C ILE A 56 18.16 10.99 -7.12
N LEU A 57 18.26 11.75 -6.03
CA LEU A 57 17.81 13.15 -6.00
C LEU A 57 18.55 14.00 -7.00
N GLU A 58 19.89 13.85 -7.10
CA GLU A 58 20.70 14.60 -8.06
C GLU A 58 20.37 14.20 -9.51
N SER A 59 20.16 12.90 -9.77
CA SER A 59 19.74 12.42 -11.09
C SER A 59 18.40 13.03 -11.50
N LEU A 60 17.42 13.08 -10.59
CA LEU A 60 16.09 13.65 -10.88
C LEU A 60 16.14 15.16 -11.15
N ARG A 61 17.05 15.90 -10.50
CA ARG A 61 17.25 17.33 -10.75
C ARG A 61 17.76 17.64 -12.14
N THR A 62 18.62 16.77 -12.66
CA THR A 62 19.32 16.97 -13.92
C THR A 62 18.66 16.27 -15.11
N LEU A 63 17.71 15.38 -14.87
CA LEU A 63 17.03 14.57 -15.89
C LEU A 63 16.28 15.43 -16.91
N GLU A 64 16.50 15.16 -18.19
CA GLU A 64 15.77 15.80 -19.28
C GLU A 64 14.45 15.09 -19.59
N ASP A 65 13.55 15.76 -20.31
CA ASP A 65 12.22 15.22 -20.63
C ASP A 65 12.27 14.08 -21.66
N ASP A 66 13.39 13.85 -22.33
CA ASP A 66 13.64 12.70 -23.21
C ASP A 66 14.55 11.63 -22.57
N GLN A 67 14.70 11.66 -21.26
CA GLN A 67 15.51 10.72 -20.51
C GLN A 67 14.70 9.95 -19.48
N THR A 68 15.18 8.75 -19.15
CA THR A 68 14.62 7.86 -18.13
C THR A 68 15.71 7.42 -17.17
N LEU A 69 15.48 7.66 -15.88
CA LEU A 69 16.31 7.14 -14.80
C LEU A 69 15.92 5.69 -14.50
N LEU A 70 16.89 4.77 -14.49
CA LEU A 70 16.72 3.41 -14.04
C LEU A 70 17.24 3.24 -12.62
N VAL A 71 16.38 2.73 -11.73
CA VAL A 71 16.69 2.42 -10.32
C VAL A 71 16.49 0.93 -10.08
N GLN A 72 17.50 0.26 -9.54
CA GLN A 72 17.41 -1.17 -9.21
C GLN A 72 17.71 -1.40 -7.74
N SER A 73 16.77 -2.03 -7.05
CA SER A 73 16.88 -2.28 -5.60
C SER A 73 17.38 -1.04 -4.86
N GLY A 74 16.73 0.11 -5.10
CA GLY A 74 16.99 1.38 -4.46
C GLY A 74 18.30 2.09 -4.84
N LYS A 75 18.99 1.66 -5.91
CA LYS A 75 20.22 2.31 -6.42
C LYS A 75 19.99 2.81 -7.84
N PRO A 76 20.36 4.07 -8.16
CA PRO A 76 20.35 4.55 -9.53
C PRO A 76 21.48 3.86 -10.30
N VAL A 77 21.14 3.21 -11.41
CA VAL A 77 22.08 2.41 -12.18
C VAL A 77 22.35 2.96 -13.58
N GLY A 78 21.53 3.89 -14.05
CA GLY A 78 21.75 4.55 -15.33
C GLY A 78 20.66 5.54 -15.69
N VAL A 79 21.02 6.44 -16.60
CA VAL A 79 20.09 7.34 -17.30
C VAL A 79 20.15 7.00 -18.76
N PHE A 80 19.01 6.73 -19.35
CA PHE A 80 18.89 6.34 -20.74
C PHE A 80 18.16 7.42 -21.54
N ARG A 81 18.60 7.67 -22.76
CA ARG A 81 17.85 8.47 -23.69
C ARG A 81 16.62 7.68 -24.14
N THR A 82 15.47 8.30 -24.03
CA THR A 82 14.18 7.72 -24.39
C THR A 82 13.40 8.72 -25.26
N HIS A 83 12.17 9.03 -24.93
CA HIS A 83 11.34 10.02 -25.62
C HIS A 83 10.39 10.70 -24.62
N ALA A 84 9.77 11.80 -25.03
CA ALA A 84 8.94 12.63 -24.14
C ALA A 84 7.79 11.87 -23.46
N ASP A 85 7.21 10.88 -24.15
CA ASP A 85 6.10 10.08 -23.60
C ASP A 85 6.58 8.86 -22.77
N ALA A 86 7.89 8.64 -22.64
CA ALA A 86 8.43 7.55 -21.83
C ALA A 86 8.34 7.89 -20.33
N PRO A 87 8.25 6.87 -19.45
CA PRO A 87 8.36 7.08 -18.01
C PRO A 87 9.68 7.79 -17.65
N ARG A 88 9.60 8.76 -16.73
CA ARG A 88 10.82 9.45 -16.24
C ARG A 88 11.66 8.58 -15.34
N VAL A 89 11.03 7.63 -14.64
CA VAL A 89 11.71 6.70 -13.74
C VAL A 89 11.19 5.28 -13.98
N LEU A 90 12.11 4.34 -14.11
CA LEU A 90 11.84 2.91 -14.08
C LEU A 90 12.47 2.31 -12.84
N ILE A 91 11.66 1.63 -12.04
CA ILE A 91 12.10 1.02 -10.79
C ILE A 91 11.91 -0.49 -10.86
N ALA A 92 12.96 -1.22 -10.51
CA ALA A 92 12.94 -2.66 -10.38
C ALA A 92 13.55 -3.06 -9.03
N ASN A 93 12.76 -3.73 -8.18
CA ASN A 93 13.19 -4.09 -6.84
C ASN A 93 13.18 -5.61 -6.66
N SER A 94 14.13 -6.12 -5.85
CA SER A 94 14.18 -7.52 -5.39
C SER A 94 14.09 -8.55 -6.53
N ASN A 95 14.73 -8.28 -7.65
CA ASN A 95 14.69 -9.10 -8.85
C ASN A 95 15.61 -10.31 -8.74
N LEU A 96 15.32 -11.22 -7.80
CA LEU A 96 15.99 -12.51 -7.72
C LEU A 96 15.38 -13.50 -8.71
N VAL A 97 16.26 -14.26 -9.39
CA VAL A 97 15.82 -15.42 -10.17
C VAL A 97 15.10 -16.40 -9.24
N PRO A 98 13.95 -16.98 -9.63
CA PRO A 98 13.17 -17.84 -8.73
C PRO A 98 13.96 -18.94 -8.05
N HIS A 99 14.94 -19.53 -8.73
CA HIS A 99 15.82 -20.55 -8.16
C HIS A 99 16.64 -20.07 -6.96
N TRP A 100 16.94 -18.77 -6.89
CA TRP A 100 17.72 -18.14 -5.80
C TRP A 100 16.85 -17.26 -4.90
N ALA A 101 15.56 -17.22 -5.10
CA ALA A 101 14.65 -16.36 -4.35
C ALA A 101 14.28 -16.98 -3.00
N THR A 102 15.27 -17.18 -2.14
CA THR A 102 15.09 -17.58 -0.74
C THR A 102 15.34 -16.40 0.19
N TRP A 103 14.74 -16.44 1.38
CA TRP A 103 14.95 -15.40 2.39
C TRP A 103 16.39 -15.36 2.88
N GLU A 104 17.07 -16.49 2.96
CA GLU A 104 18.47 -16.57 3.37
C GLU A 104 19.35 -15.82 2.38
N HIS A 105 19.18 -16.07 1.08
CA HIS A 105 19.94 -15.38 0.05
C HIS A 105 19.59 -13.90 -0.04
N PHE A 106 18.31 -13.54 0.08
CA PHE A 106 17.87 -12.16 0.14
C PHE A 106 18.55 -11.42 1.31
N ASN A 107 18.49 -11.97 2.51
CA ASN A 107 19.09 -11.37 3.70
C ASN A 107 20.63 -11.27 3.61
N GLU A 108 21.28 -12.23 2.95
CA GLU A 108 22.71 -12.14 2.66
C GLU A 108 23.04 -10.96 1.75
N LEU A 109 22.28 -10.79 0.66
CA LEU A 109 22.48 -9.69 -0.27
C LEU A 109 22.14 -8.32 0.34
N ASP A 110 21.10 -8.23 1.17
CA ASP A 110 20.76 -7.01 1.90
C ASP A 110 21.88 -6.59 2.86
N ARG A 111 22.42 -7.54 3.64
CA ARG A 111 23.58 -7.28 4.52
C ARG A 111 24.84 -6.84 3.77
N LYS A 112 25.02 -7.32 2.54
CA LYS A 112 26.14 -6.91 1.67
C LYS A 112 25.91 -5.56 0.96
N GLY A 113 24.75 -4.93 1.15
CA GLY A 113 24.37 -3.69 0.45
C GLY A 113 24.12 -3.89 -1.05
N LEU A 114 23.85 -5.09 -1.49
CA LEU A 114 23.63 -5.42 -2.91
C LEU A 114 22.15 -5.42 -3.30
N MET A 115 21.26 -5.38 -2.33
CA MET A 115 19.81 -5.42 -2.51
C MET A 115 19.12 -4.63 -1.40
N MET A 116 17.86 -4.30 -1.60
CA MET A 116 16.98 -3.80 -0.55
C MET A 116 15.58 -4.37 -0.73
N TYR A 117 14.80 -4.41 0.35
CA TYR A 117 13.39 -4.68 0.29
C TYR A 117 12.62 -3.40 -0.08
N GLY A 118 12.24 -3.30 -1.35
CA GLY A 118 11.49 -2.16 -1.89
C GLY A 118 9.99 -2.46 -1.93
N GLN A 119 9.36 -2.51 -0.78
CA GLN A 119 7.96 -2.85 -0.65
C GLN A 119 7.08 -1.72 -1.16
N MET A 120 6.18 -2.03 -2.12
CA MET A 120 5.10 -1.15 -2.61
C MET A 120 5.50 0.33 -2.68
N THR A 121 4.80 1.20 -1.95
CA THR A 121 5.03 2.66 -1.89
C THR A 121 6.45 3.02 -1.44
N ALA A 122 7.05 2.25 -0.54
CA ALA A 122 8.41 2.51 -0.07
C ALA A 122 9.39 2.50 -1.24
N GLY A 123 9.45 1.41 -1.98
CA GLY A 123 10.41 1.23 -3.06
C GLY A 123 10.03 1.87 -4.39
N SER A 124 8.75 2.17 -4.62
CA SER A 124 8.27 2.83 -5.85
C SER A 124 8.10 4.34 -5.72
N TRP A 125 8.12 4.87 -4.52
CA TRP A 125 7.88 6.27 -4.17
C TRP A 125 6.50 6.80 -4.57
N ILE A 126 5.57 5.93 -4.88
CA ILE A 126 4.23 6.31 -5.32
C ILE A 126 3.21 5.89 -4.27
N TYR A 127 2.54 6.87 -3.68
CA TYR A 127 1.35 6.63 -2.88
C TYR A 127 0.12 6.69 -3.79
N ILE A 128 -0.45 5.52 -4.06
CA ILE A 128 -1.61 5.40 -4.95
C ILE A 128 -2.85 6.03 -4.33
N GLY A 129 -2.91 6.11 -3.00
CA GLY A 129 -4.06 6.60 -2.28
C GLY A 129 -5.19 5.58 -2.16
N THR A 130 -6.21 5.95 -1.37
CA THR A 130 -7.34 5.07 -1.04
C THR A 130 -8.21 4.74 -2.27
N GLN A 131 -8.26 5.61 -3.29
CA GLN A 131 -9.13 5.42 -4.47
C GLN A 131 -8.84 4.12 -5.21
N GLY A 132 -7.57 3.75 -5.43
CA GLY A 132 -7.21 2.50 -6.11
C GLY A 132 -7.58 1.26 -5.30
N ILE A 133 -7.42 1.34 -3.99
CA ILE A 133 -7.78 0.25 -3.07
C ILE A 133 -9.31 0.12 -2.97
N VAL A 134 -10.05 1.24 -2.93
CA VAL A 134 -11.52 1.23 -2.96
C VAL A 134 -12.02 0.57 -4.24
N GLN A 135 -11.45 0.94 -5.40
CA GLN A 135 -11.86 0.36 -6.68
C GLN A 135 -11.64 -1.16 -6.69
N GLY A 136 -10.44 -1.65 -6.41
CA GLY A 136 -10.14 -3.07 -6.44
C GLY A 136 -10.97 -3.88 -5.43
N THR A 137 -11.21 -3.31 -4.25
CA THR A 137 -12.06 -3.94 -3.23
C THR A 137 -13.53 -3.96 -3.65
N TYR A 138 -14.02 -2.85 -4.24
CA TYR A 138 -15.39 -2.78 -4.77
C TYR A 138 -15.62 -3.83 -5.86
N GLU A 139 -14.73 -3.93 -6.84
CA GLU A 139 -14.82 -4.93 -7.92
C GLU A 139 -14.85 -6.36 -7.35
N THR A 140 -14.04 -6.62 -6.34
CA THR A 140 -14.02 -7.94 -5.66
C THR A 140 -15.36 -8.23 -4.97
N PHE A 141 -15.92 -7.26 -4.26
CA PHE A 141 -17.21 -7.45 -3.58
C PHE A 141 -18.39 -7.53 -4.56
N ALA A 142 -18.37 -6.71 -5.61
CA ALA A 142 -19.38 -6.74 -6.66
C ALA A 142 -19.36 -8.09 -7.39
N GLU A 143 -18.19 -8.62 -7.71
CA GLU A 143 -18.05 -9.93 -8.36
C GLU A 143 -18.48 -11.08 -7.42
N ALA A 144 -18.12 -11.03 -6.15
CA ALA A 144 -18.63 -11.99 -5.15
C ALA A 144 -20.17 -11.92 -5.04
N GLY A 145 -20.73 -10.72 -5.09
CA GLY A 145 -22.18 -10.49 -5.15
C GLY A 145 -22.81 -11.14 -6.38
N ARG A 146 -22.20 -10.95 -7.54
CA ARG A 146 -22.67 -11.53 -8.80
C ARG A 146 -22.65 -13.07 -8.77
N GLN A 147 -21.57 -13.66 -8.26
CA GLN A 147 -21.40 -15.12 -8.25
C GLN A 147 -22.29 -15.83 -7.22
N HIS A 148 -22.51 -15.21 -6.05
CA HIS A 148 -23.12 -15.91 -4.92
C HIS A 148 -24.47 -15.35 -4.49
N TYR A 149 -24.87 -14.16 -4.95
CA TYR A 149 -26.05 -13.44 -4.48
C TYR A 149 -26.82 -12.74 -5.61
N GLU A 150 -26.73 -13.25 -6.84
CA GLU A 150 -27.44 -12.72 -8.01
C GLU A 150 -27.20 -11.22 -8.25
N GLY A 151 -26.02 -10.74 -7.90
CA GLY A 151 -25.63 -9.33 -8.01
C GLY A 151 -26.18 -8.41 -6.93
N ASN A 152 -26.90 -8.92 -5.93
CA ASN A 152 -27.52 -8.10 -4.90
C ASN A 152 -26.93 -8.40 -3.50
N LEU A 153 -26.20 -7.43 -2.96
CA LEU A 153 -25.63 -7.50 -1.62
C LEU A 153 -26.46 -6.78 -0.55
N THR A 154 -27.68 -6.34 -0.88
CA THR A 154 -28.59 -5.72 0.10
C THR A 154 -28.92 -6.68 1.23
N GLY A 155 -28.73 -6.24 2.48
CA GLY A 155 -28.93 -7.08 3.66
C GLY A 155 -27.81 -8.08 3.94
N LYS A 156 -26.78 -8.16 3.10
CA LYS A 156 -25.56 -8.92 3.36
C LYS A 156 -24.58 -8.09 4.16
N TRP A 157 -23.67 -8.75 4.85
CA TRP A 157 -22.61 -8.06 5.59
C TRP A 157 -21.26 -8.69 5.28
N ILE A 158 -20.24 -7.84 5.29
CA ILE A 158 -18.85 -8.21 5.01
C ILE A 158 -18.05 -7.87 6.26
N LEU A 159 -17.47 -8.87 6.89
CA LEU A 159 -16.60 -8.67 8.05
C LEU A 159 -15.18 -8.42 7.59
N THR A 160 -14.59 -7.34 8.06
CA THR A 160 -13.19 -7.00 7.78
C THR A 160 -12.51 -6.51 9.05
N GLY A 161 -11.18 -6.60 9.09
CA GLY A 161 -10.36 -6.15 10.20
C GLY A 161 -9.36 -5.07 9.78
N GLY A 162 -9.12 -4.11 10.69
CA GLY A 162 -8.19 -3.01 10.47
C GLY A 162 -8.80 -1.82 9.70
N LEU A 163 -8.41 -0.62 10.12
CA LEU A 163 -8.84 0.66 9.53
C LEU A 163 -7.65 1.54 9.13
N GLY A 164 -6.49 0.92 8.85
CA GLY A 164 -5.33 1.61 8.32
C GLY A 164 -5.51 2.06 6.87
N GLY A 165 -4.44 2.53 6.24
CA GLY A 165 -4.49 3.08 4.88
C GLY A 165 -5.14 2.18 3.83
N MET A 166 -4.94 0.87 3.92
CA MET A 166 -5.59 -0.10 3.03
C MET A 166 -6.92 -0.61 3.58
N GLY A 167 -6.95 -1.06 4.83
CA GLY A 167 -8.15 -1.63 5.45
C GLY A 167 -9.31 -0.63 5.53
N GLY A 168 -9.04 0.66 5.68
CA GLY A 168 -10.05 1.71 5.71
C GLY A 168 -10.85 1.89 4.42
N ALA A 169 -10.36 1.39 3.28
CA ALA A 169 -11.08 1.40 2.01
C ALA A 169 -12.20 0.34 1.96
N GLN A 170 -12.08 -0.74 2.72
CA GLN A 170 -13.01 -1.88 2.66
C GLN A 170 -14.43 -1.53 3.10
N PRO A 171 -14.65 -0.81 4.21
CA PRO A 171 -16.01 -0.38 4.58
C PRO A 171 -16.69 0.47 3.52
N LEU A 172 -15.95 1.39 2.91
CA LEU A 172 -16.47 2.23 1.84
C LEU A 172 -16.85 1.38 0.61
N ALA A 173 -15.98 0.51 0.16
CA ALA A 173 -16.22 -0.39 -0.97
C ALA A 173 -17.43 -1.32 -0.72
N ALA A 174 -17.58 -1.86 0.49
CA ALA A 174 -18.73 -2.69 0.85
C ALA A 174 -20.05 -1.92 0.78
N VAL A 175 -20.08 -0.68 1.30
CA VAL A 175 -21.26 0.18 1.23
C VAL A 175 -21.59 0.56 -0.22
N MET A 176 -20.60 0.85 -1.05
CA MET A 176 -20.77 1.11 -2.49
C MET A 176 -21.35 -0.10 -3.21
N ALA A 177 -20.94 -1.31 -2.85
CA ALA A 177 -21.49 -2.57 -3.37
C ALA A 177 -22.89 -2.94 -2.78
N GLY A 178 -23.44 -2.12 -1.90
CA GLY A 178 -24.76 -2.33 -1.30
C GLY A 178 -24.78 -3.19 -0.03
N ALA A 179 -23.62 -3.65 0.44
CA ALA A 179 -23.48 -4.45 1.66
C ALA A 179 -23.33 -3.57 2.92
N CYS A 180 -23.46 -4.19 4.09
CA CYS A 180 -23.02 -3.62 5.35
C CYS A 180 -21.61 -4.11 5.70
N CYS A 181 -20.77 -3.26 6.28
CA CYS A 181 -19.43 -3.65 6.71
C CYS A 181 -19.21 -3.32 8.19
N PRO A 182 -19.34 -4.31 9.10
CA PRO A 182 -18.79 -4.17 10.44
C PRO A 182 -17.26 -4.29 10.36
N CYS A 183 -16.54 -3.27 10.83
CA CYS A 183 -15.10 -3.30 10.94
C CYS A 183 -14.67 -3.09 12.40
N SER A 184 -13.68 -3.84 12.87
CA SER A 184 -13.05 -3.61 14.16
C SER A 184 -11.83 -2.72 14.00
N SER A 185 -11.73 -1.68 14.81
CA SER A 185 -10.56 -0.81 14.87
C SER A 185 -9.44 -1.37 15.75
N GLU A 186 -9.64 -2.54 16.33
CA GLU A 186 -8.60 -3.16 17.14
C GLU A 186 -7.43 -3.58 16.25
N THR A 187 -6.27 -3.05 16.56
CA THR A 187 -5.00 -3.52 15.99
C THR A 187 -4.90 -5.03 16.18
N TRP A 188 -4.73 -5.74 15.07
CA TRP A 188 -4.56 -7.18 15.08
C TRP A 188 -3.44 -7.54 16.07
N ARG A 189 -3.84 -8.20 17.19
CA ARG A 189 -2.89 -8.87 18.06
C ARG A 189 -2.82 -10.32 17.63
N PRO A 190 -1.63 -10.94 17.63
CA PRO A 190 -1.55 -12.38 17.41
C PRO A 190 -2.49 -13.08 18.39
N TRP A 191 -3.18 -14.09 17.92
CA TRP A 191 -4.09 -14.89 18.73
C TRP A 191 -3.38 -15.49 19.93
N ASP A 192 -3.71 -15.02 21.11
CA ASP A 192 -3.21 -15.52 22.40
C ASP A 192 -4.13 -16.57 23.05
N GLY A 193 -5.14 -17.05 22.32
CA GLY A 193 -6.07 -18.08 22.80
C GLY A 193 -7.17 -17.59 23.76
N GLN A 194 -7.21 -16.29 24.08
CA GLN A 194 -8.25 -15.73 24.96
C GLN A 194 -9.20 -14.81 24.18
N ALA A 195 -10.45 -15.21 24.07
CA ALA A 195 -11.52 -14.37 23.52
C ALA A 195 -11.92 -13.30 24.53
N SER A 196 -11.45 -12.07 24.39
CA SER A 196 -12.01 -10.95 25.13
C SER A 196 -13.32 -10.49 24.48
N SER A 197 -14.39 -10.49 25.25
CA SER A 197 -15.73 -10.02 24.85
C SER A 197 -15.77 -8.50 24.81
N THR A 198 -15.29 -7.87 23.75
CA THR A 198 -15.56 -6.45 23.50
C THR A 198 -16.65 -6.33 22.44
N SER A 199 -17.69 -5.60 22.79
CA SER A 199 -18.87 -5.35 21.96
C SER A 199 -18.51 -4.59 20.70
N THR A 200 -18.54 -5.25 19.54
CA THR A 200 -18.39 -4.60 18.24
C THR A 200 -19.68 -3.83 17.94
N SER A 201 -19.71 -2.54 18.23
CA SER A 201 -20.82 -1.69 17.81
C SER A 201 -20.63 -1.36 16.33
N CYS A 202 -21.50 -1.89 15.47
CA CYS A 202 -21.58 -1.48 14.07
C CYS A 202 -22.01 -0.02 14.01
N SER A 203 -21.08 0.89 13.69
CA SER A 203 -21.34 2.33 13.51
C SER A 203 -21.83 2.70 12.10
N CYS A 204 -22.09 1.70 11.25
CA CYS A 204 -22.59 1.95 9.91
C CYS A 204 -23.99 2.57 9.95
N TRP A 205 -24.12 3.78 9.41
CA TRP A 205 -25.38 4.55 9.38
C TRP A 205 -26.52 3.81 8.66
N ARG A 206 -26.22 2.96 7.66
CA ARG A 206 -27.19 2.12 6.95
C ARG A 206 -27.68 0.95 7.79
N CYS A 207 -26.83 0.33 8.61
CA CYS A 207 -27.26 -0.73 9.53
C CYS A 207 -28.20 -0.22 10.61
N ARG A 208 -28.04 1.04 11.04
CA ARG A 208 -28.95 1.70 12.01
C ARG A 208 -30.33 2.00 11.44
N ARG A 209 -30.43 2.29 10.12
CA ARG A 209 -31.72 2.57 9.49
C ARG A 209 -32.51 1.33 9.08
N SER A 210 -31.86 0.18 8.92
CA SER A 210 -32.53 -1.06 8.51
C SER A 210 -33.20 -1.84 9.65
N GLY A 211 -33.14 -1.31 10.88
CA GLY A 211 -33.78 -1.97 12.04
C GLY A 211 -33.17 -3.34 12.41
N LEU A 212 -31.99 -3.67 11.91
CA LEU A 212 -31.29 -4.89 12.29
C LEU A 212 -30.86 -4.78 13.75
N PRO A 213 -31.27 -5.68 14.64
CA PRO A 213 -30.90 -5.68 16.04
C PRO A 213 -29.34 -5.76 16.10
N GLY A 214 -28.77 -4.93 16.94
CA GLY A 214 -27.32 -4.93 17.17
C GLY A 214 -26.84 -6.35 17.45
N VAL A 215 -25.83 -6.82 16.71
CA VAL A 215 -25.28 -8.17 16.84
C VAL A 215 -24.61 -8.28 18.20
N THR A 216 -25.34 -8.72 19.19
CA THR A 216 -24.86 -8.96 20.57
C THR A 216 -24.53 -10.42 20.85
N ASN A 217 -24.59 -11.34 19.86
CA ASN A 217 -24.30 -12.74 20.13
C ASN A 217 -23.73 -13.48 18.91
N SER A 218 -22.42 -13.63 18.85
CA SER A 218 -21.69 -14.31 17.78
C SER A 218 -21.91 -15.84 17.70
N ARG A 219 -22.64 -16.44 18.64
CA ARG A 219 -22.83 -17.90 18.72
C ARG A 219 -23.99 -18.48 17.91
N ARG A 220 -24.80 -17.65 17.25
CA ARG A 220 -25.99 -18.13 16.49
C ARG A 220 -25.93 -17.85 14.99
N LEU A 221 -24.89 -17.25 14.46
CA LEU A 221 -24.76 -17.03 13.03
C LEU A 221 -23.72 -17.99 12.48
N GLY A 222 -24.21 -18.96 11.67
CA GLY A 222 -23.32 -19.89 10.95
C GLY A 222 -22.33 -19.15 10.08
N LEU A 223 -21.10 -19.03 10.55
CA LEU A 223 -19.98 -18.46 9.80
C LEU A 223 -19.60 -19.45 8.69
N ARG A 224 -19.94 -19.15 7.45
CA ARG A 224 -19.30 -19.79 6.29
C ARG A 224 -18.09 -18.93 5.91
N TRP A 225 -16.91 -19.46 6.15
CA TRP A 225 -15.68 -18.95 5.62
C TRP A 225 -15.66 -19.20 4.12
N VAL A 226 -15.53 -18.17 3.32
CA VAL A 226 -15.13 -18.32 1.92
C VAL A 226 -13.60 -18.38 1.92
N LEU A 227 -13.07 -19.59 1.97
CA LEU A 227 -11.68 -19.83 1.64
C LEU A 227 -11.60 -19.90 0.11
N TRP A 228 -10.76 -19.04 -0.44
CA TRP A 228 -10.33 -19.12 -1.84
C TRP A 228 -9.39 -20.33 -1.98
N PRO A 229 -9.52 -21.15 -3.04
CA PRO A 229 -8.56 -22.21 -3.33
C PRO A 229 -7.19 -21.69 -3.71
#